data_43784bd162b6e7873cf461715bd80c81
#
_entry.id   43784bd162b6e7873cf461715bd80c81
#
_cell.length_a   1.000
_cell.length_b   1.000
_cell.length_c   1.000
_cell.angle_alpha   90.00
_cell.angle_beta   90.00
_cell.angle_gamma   90.00
#
_symmetry.space_group_name_H-M   'P 1'
#
loop_
_entity.id
_entity.type
_entity.pdbx_description
1 polymer ?
#
loop_
_entity_poly.entity_id
_entity_poly.type
_entity_poly.pdbx_seq_one_letter_code
_entity_poly.pdbx_strand_id
1 'polypeptide(L)'
;TVYPGDYNGDGTTDLYLIGSSASYFAVGAYGRPDSLASITNGLGINTAITYKPLTDNSVYTKDTTSTYPVVDIQAPIYVVSSSSTSDGIGGNYQMTYRYAGMKASQDGRGMLGFRTITATDPQTGIVSRTEYRQDYPFIGMPTLSTKTTASGVELSRTENTYAQKVIPGGGKFPYLAYTKSQSKDLNGAVLPFTETWNETFDDWGNATKITVKTSDGFTTWTNNTYTNDATKWLLGRLTRATVAKSINGGATQTRTSAFAYHATTGLLTQETVEPDQP
;
A
#
# COMPACT_ATOMS: atom_id res chain seq x y z
N THR A 1 -21.64 41.59 -15.07
CA THR A 1 -20.29 41.15 -14.62
C THR A 1 -20.30 39.63 -14.47
N VAL A 2 -19.23 38.96 -14.90
CA VAL A 2 -19.07 37.52 -14.84
C VAL A 2 -17.92 37.21 -13.89
N TYR A 3 -18.15 36.33 -12.93
CA TYR A 3 -17.17 35.84 -12.00
C TYR A 3 -16.99 34.33 -12.21
N PRO A 4 -15.86 33.86 -12.79
CA PRO A 4 -15.57 32.47 -12.88
C PRO A 4 -15.03 31.92 -11.56
N GLY A 5 -15.38 30.69 -11.21
CA GLY A 5 -14.92 29.98 -10.00
C GLY A 5 -15.54 28.58 -9.92
N ASP A 6 -14.97 27.73 -9.08
CA ASP A 6 -15.58 26.44 -8.74
C ASP A 6 -16.43 26.61 -7.47
N TYR A 7 -17.71 26.96 -7.66
CA TYR A 7 -18.61 27.30 -6.55
C TYR A 7 -19.29 26.08 -5.92
N ASN A 8 -19.37 24.96 -6.63
CA ASN A 8 -19.95 23.73 -6.12
C ASN A 8 -18.88 22.71 -5.63
N GLY A 9 -17.60 23.01 -5.85
CA GLY A 9 -16.48 22.17 -5.43
C GLY A 9 -16.29 20.90 -6.27
N ASP A 10 -16.77 20.89 -7.53
CA ASP A 10 -16.67 19.74 -8.42
C ASP A 10 -15.43 19.76 -9.33
N GLY A 11 -14.60 20.82 -9.25
CA GLY A 11 -13.36 20.97 -10.02
C GLY A 11 -13.59 21.49 -11.43
N THR A 12 -14.81 21.83 -11.82
CA THR A 12 -15.12 22.53 -13.06
C THR A 12 -15.34 24.02 -12.80
N THR A 13 -15.11 24.85 -13.82
CA THR A 13 -15.34 26.29 -13.67
C THR A 13 -16.83 26.59 -13.84
N ASP A 14 -17.44 27.13 -12.79
CA ASP A 14 -18.77 27.69 -12.80
C ASP A 14 -18.71 29.18 -13.12
N LEU A 15 -19.84 29.76 -13.48
CA LEU A 15 -19.96 31.20 -13.75
C LEU A 15 -21.04 31.81 -12.85
N TYR A 16 -20.65 32.80 -12.06
CA TYR A 16 -21.62 33.68 -11.39
C TYR A 16 -21.80 34.94 -12.22
N LEU A 17 -23.03 35.15 -12.69
CA LEU A 17 -23.41 36.21 -13.61
C LEU A 17 -24.24 37.24 -12.84
N ILE A 18 -23.75 38.48 -12.72
CA ILE A 18 -24.51 39.59 -12.14
C ILE A 18 -25.03 40.47 -13.25
N GLY A 19 -26.35 40.45 -13.45
CA GLY A 19 -27.09 41.35 -14.36
C GLY A 19 -27.66 42.54 -13.63
N SER A 20 -28.25 43.46 -14.38
CA SER A 20 -28.88 44.68 -13.83
C SER A 20 -30.19 44.43 -13.09
N SER A 21 -30.90 43.34 -13.40
CA SER A 21 -32.20 42.99 -12.83
C SER A 21 -32.24 41.59 -12.15
N ALA A 22 -31.27 40.76 -12.41
CA ALA A 22 -31.17 39.42 -11.79
C ALA A 22 -29.71 38.92 -11.82
N SER A 23 -29.36 38.02 -10.89
CA SER A 23 -28.12 37.26 -10.89
C SER A 23 -28.40 35.81 -11.19
N TYR A 24 -27.52 35.19 -11.95
CA TYR A 24 -27.64 33.80 -12.38
C TYR A 24 -26.40 33.02 -11.98
N PHE A 25 -26.61 31.79 -11.64
CA PHE A 25 -25.57 30.85 -11.36
C PHE A 25 -25.57 29.74 -12.44
N ALA A 26 -24.49 29.63 -13.21
CA ALA A 26 -24.34 28.63 -14.25
C ALA A 26 -23.27 27.65 -13.82
N VAL A 27 -23.68 26.42 -13.55
CA VAL A 27 -22.77 25.32 -13.18
C VAL A 27 -22.11 24.77 -14.44
N GLY A 28 -20.79 24.62 -14.42
CA GLY A 28 -20.04 23.96 -15.48
C GLY A 28 -20.49 22.51 -15.62
N ALA A 29 -20.89 22.11 -16.84
CA ALA A 29 -21.44 20.78 -17.12
C ALA A 29 -20.46 19.87 -17.90
N TYR A 30 -19.19 20.23 -17.92
CA TYR A 30 -18.22 19.44 -18.66
C TYR A 30 -17.81 18.20 -17.87
N GLY A 31 -18.04 17.01 -18.45
CA GLY A 31 -17.46 15.76 -17.97
C GLY A 31 -15.94 15.86 -17.91
N ARG A 32 -15.30 14.89 -17.26
CA ARG A 32 -13.84 14.84 -17.11
C ARG A 32 -13.21 14.17 -18.34
N PRO A 33 -12.75 14.94 -19.34
CA PRO A 33 -12.26 14.38 -20.61
C PRO A 33 -11.03 13.48 -20.42
N ASP A 34 -10.22 13.72 -19.36
CA ASP A 34 -8.93 13.05 -19.14
C ASP A 34 -9.00 11.92 -18.10
N SER A 35 -10.22 11.49 -17.71
CA SER A 35 -10.38 10.39 -16.76
C SER A 35 -10.71 9.09 -17.48
N LEU A 36 -10.04 7.99 -17.11
CA LEU A 36 -10.28 6.67 -17.63
C LEU A 36 -11.65 6.16 -17.19
N ALA A 37 -12.64 6.15 -18.09
CA ALA A 37 -14.00 5.73 -17.79
C ALA A 37 -14.16 4.20 -17.74
N SER A 38 -13.47 3.47 -18.60
CA SER A 38 -13.51 2.01 -18.61
C SER A 38 -12.30 1.39 -19.28
N ILE A 39 -12.07 0.10 -18.97
CA ILE A 39 -11.06 -0.76 -19.59
C ILE A 39 -11.77 -2.01 -20.07
N THR A 40 -11.56 -2.38 -21.34
CA THR A 40 -12.02 -3.67 -21.89
C THR A 40 -10.80 -4.52 -22.24
N ASN A 41 -10.71 -5.73 -21.69
CA ASN A 41 -9.61 -6.65 -22.02
C ASN A 41 -9.89 -7.44 -23.31
N GLY A 42 -8.89 -8.22 -23.78
CA GLY A 42 -8.98 -9.00 -25.00
C GLY A 42 -10.05 -10.12 -25.00
N LEU A 43 -10.63 -10.44 -23.84
CA LEU A 43 -11.73 -11.40 -23.68
C LEU A 43 -13.10 -10.72 -23.58
N GLY A 44 -13.17 -9.39 -23.77
CA GLY A 44 -14.41 -8.63 -23.69
C GLY A 44 -14.87 -8.28 -22.27
N ILE A 45 -14.10 -8.61 -21.23
CA ILE A 45 -14.42 -8.21 -19.86
C ILE A 45 -14.21 -6.70 -19.74
N ASN A 46 -15.27 -5.98 -19.35
CA ASN A 46 -15.26 -4.53 -19.16
C ASN A 46 -15.21 -4.19 -17.66
N THR A 47 -14.34 -3.24 -17.31
CA THR A 47 -14.30 -2.60 -15.98
C THR A 47 -14.64 -1.13 -16.15
N ALA A 48 -15.78 -0.69 -15.65
CA ALA A 48 -16.19 0.70 -15.58
C ALA A 48 -15.71 1.34 -14.27
N ILE A 49 -15.29 2.60 -14.31
CA ILE A 49 -14.73 3.34 -13.17
C ILE A 49 -15.54 4.63 -12.98
N THR A 50 -15.95 4.89 -11.74
CA THR A 50 -16.65 6.13 -11.37
C THR A 50 -15.78 6.93 -10.42
N TYR A 51 -15.76 8.25 -10.61
CA TYR A 51 -14.96 9.18 -9.82
C TYR A 51 -15.85 10.17 -9.08
N LYS A 52 -15.37 10.63 -7.91
CA LYS A 52 -15.95 11.72 -7.14
C LYS A 52 -14.86 12.64 -6.59
N PRO A 53 -15.11 13.95 -6.43
CA PRO A 53 -14.14 14.86 -5.82
C PRO A 53 -14.06 14.66 -4.31
N LEU A 54 -12.94 15.05 -3.70
CA LEU A 54 -12.77 15.03 -2.24
C LEU A 54 -13.66 16.05 -1.51
N THR A 55 -14.40 16.88 -2.22
CA THR A 55 -15.44 17.75 -1.68
C THR A 55 -16.76 17.01 -1.43
N ASP A 56 -16.93 15.78 -2.00
CA ASP A 56 -18.10 14.93 -1.77
C ASP A 56 -17.91 14.08 -0.50
N ASN A 57 -18.71 14.37 0.52
CA ASN A 57 -18.67 13.66 1.82
C ASN A 57 -19.09 12.18 1.72
N SER A 58 -19.70 11.75 0.61
CA SER A 58 -20.02 10.32 0.40
C SER A 58 -18.77 9.48 0.15
N VAL A 59 -17.66 10.08 -0.29
CA VAL A 59 -16.42 9.38 -0.65
C VAL A 59 -15.23 9.80 0.22
N TYR A 60 -15.26 11.00 0.83
CA TYR A 60 -14.14 11.52 1.58
C TYR A 60 -14.52 12.13 2.92
N THR A 61 -13.65 11.95 3.91
CA THR A 61 -13.72 12.59 5.22
C THR A 61 -12.40 13.33 5.50
N LYS A 62 -12.48 14.65 5.65
CA LYS A 62 -11.34 15.49 6.01
C LYS A 62 -11.03 15.35 7.49
N ASP A 63 -9.74 15.25 7.85
CA ASP A 63 -9.27 15.44 9.23
C ASP A 63 -9.19 16.94 9.56
N THR A 64 -9.12 17.28 10.84
CA THR A 64 -9.06 18.68 11.33
C THR A 64 -7.98 18.90 12.39
N THR A 65 -7.04 17.96 12.52
CA THR A 65 -6.07 17.90 13.63
C THR A 65 -4.63 18.21 13.23
N SER A 66 -4.39 18.56 11.96
CA SER A 66 -3.04 18.88 11.50
C SER A 66 -2.53 20.20 12.06
N THR A 67 -1.21 20.25 12.29
CA THR A 67 -0.49 21.46 12.73
C THR A 67 0.59 21.80 11.70
N TYR A 68 0.85 23.09 11.51
CA TYR A 68 1.89 23.58 10.60
C TYR A 68 3.24 22.87 10.85
N PRO A 69 3.97 22.42 9.82
CA PRO A 69 3.78 22.69 8.38
C PRO A 69 2.83 21.71 7.66
N VAL A 70 2.17 20.79 8.37
CA VAL A 70 1.21 19.85 7.78
C VAL A 70 -0.18 20.49 7.77
N VAL A 71 -0.90 20.32 6.67
CA VAL A 71 -2.27 20.81 6.49
C VAL A 71 -3.19 19.69 6.03
N ASP A 72 -4.44 19.72 6.56
CA ASP A 72 -5.50 18.80 6.13
C ASP A 72 -6.13 19.33 4.83
N ILE A 73 -6.14 18.49 3.80
CA ILE A 73 -6.56 18.85 2.45
C ILE A 73 -8.03 18.48 2.22
N GLN A 74 -8.79 19.40 1.67
CA GLN A 74 -10.05 19.18 0.98
C GLN A 74 -10.06 20.08 -0.25
N ALA A 75 -10.09 19.47 -1.44
CA ALA A 75 -10.00 20.14 -2.71
C ALA A 75 -10.78 19.35 -3.77
N PRO A 76 -11.09 19.91 -4.92
CA PRO A 76 -11.77 19.19 -6.01
C PRO A 76 -10.83 18.20 -6.73
N ILE A 77 -10.08 17.43 -5.96
CA ILE A 77 -9.24 16.32 -6.44
C ILE A 77 -10.13 15.09 -6.52
N TYR A 78 -10.17 14.47 -7.68
CA TYR A 78 -11.01 13.31 -7.89
C TYR A 78 -10.33 12.01 -7.53
N VAL A 79 -11.10 11.12 -6.93
CA VAL A 79 -10.71 9.77 -6.55
C VAL A 79 -11.71 8.76 -7.11
N VAL A 80 -11.30 7.52 -7.27
CA VAL A 80 -12.22 6.44 -7.65
C VAL A 80 -13.25 6.24 -6.52
N SER A 81 -14.53 6.42 -6.82
CA SER A 81 -15.63 6.16 -5.86
C SER A 81 -16.16 4.74 -5.98
N SER A 82 -16.17 4.18 -7.19
CA SER A 82 -16.52 2.78 -7.44
C SER A 82 -15.88 2.24 -8.70
N SER A 83 -15.76 0.92 -8.77
CA SER A 83 -15.47 0.18 -9.99
C SER A 83 -16.49 -0.96 -10.15
N SER A 84 -16.83 -1.27 -11.40
CA SER A 84 -17.75 -2.35 -11.76
C SER A 84 -17.14 -3.17 -12.87
N THR A 85 -16.87 -4.45 -12.63
CA THR A 85 -16.25 -5.36 -13.60
C THR A 85 -17.26 -6.43 -14.01
N SER A 86 -17.48 -6.60 -15.32
CA SER A 86 -18.33 -7.67 -15.83
C SER A 86 -17.80 -9.05 -15.41
N ASP A 87 -18.72 -9.95 -15.01
CA ASP A 87 -18.41 -11.35 -14.68
C ASP A 87 -18.36 -12.27 -15.92
N GLY A 88 -18.66 -11.72 -17.12
CA GLY A 88 -18.67 -12.46 -18.38
C GLY A 88 -19.95 -13.27 -18.65
N ILE A 89 -20.89 -13.31 -17.72
CA ILE A 89 -22.14 -14.08 -17.81
C ILE A 89 -23.40 -13.21 -17.60
N GLY A 90 -23.24 -11.88 -17.71
CA GLY A 90 -24.33 -10.90 -17.62
C GLY A 90 -24.48 -10.21 -16.28
N GLY A 91 -23.67 -10.54 -15.27
CA GLY A 91 -23.54 -9.84 -14.00
C GLY A 91 -22.32 -8.94 -13.90
N ASN A 92 -22.13 -8.32 -12.74
CA ASN A 92 -20.98 -7.47 -12.45
C ASN A 92 -20.50 -7.66 -11.01
N TYR A 93 -19.18 -7.63 -10.81
CA TYR A 93 -18.54 -7.44 -9.51
C TYR A 93 -18.34 -5.95 -9.27
N GLN A 94 -18.85 -5.44 -8.16
CA GLN A 94 -18.73 -4.03 -7.79
C GLN A 94 -17.84 -3.86 -6.56
N MET A 95 -17.02 -2.80 -6.58
CA MET A 95 -16.28 -2.31 -5.42
C MET A 95 -16.59 -0.84 -5.22
N THR A 96 -16.74 -0.41 -3.97
CA THR A 96 -16.89 1.00 -3.59
C THR A 96 -15.73 1.43 -2.71
N TYR A 97 -15.33 2.70 -2.81
CA TYR A 97 -14.15 3.22 -2.13
C TYR A 97 -14.48 4.45 -1.30
N ARG A 98 -13.86 4.56 -0.13
CA ARG A 98 -13.88 5.73 0.74
C ARG A 98 -12.48 6.08 1.20
N TYR A 99 -12.22 7.36 1.36
CA TYR A 99 -10.93 7.91 1.70
C TYR A 99 -11.06 8.83 2.92
N ALA A 100 -10.00 8.92 3.74
CA ALA A 100 -9.99 9.84 4.86
C ALA A 100 -8.60 10.44 5.08
N GLY A 101 -8.58 11.68 5.57
CA GLY A 101 -7.40 12.34 6.10
C GLY A 101 -6.30 12.55 5.06
N MET A 102 -6.60 13.12 3.90
CA MET A 102 -5.58 13.55 2.96
C MET A 102 -4.83 14.75 3.54
N LYS A 103 -3.50 14.68 3.50
CA LYS A 103 -2.61 15.72 4.03
C LYS A 103 -1.57 16.16 3.01
N ALA A 104 -1.08 17.38 3.20
CA ALA A 104 0.08 17.90 2.52
C ALA A 104 1.03 18.57 3.51
N SER A 105 2.31 18.60 3.18
CA SER A 105 3.32 19.34 3.93
C SER A 105 3.78 20.56 3.15
N GLN A 106 3.84 21.71 3.82
CA GLN A 106 4.28 22.99 3.27
C GLN A 106 5.79 23.21 3.37
N ASP A 107 6.53 22.24 3.90
CA ASP A 107 8.00 22.25 3.99
C ASP A 107 8.69 21.78 2.70
N GLY A 108 7.97 21.68 1.58
CA GLY A 108 8.47 21.27 0.27
C GLY A 108 8.27 19.78 -0.05
N ARG A 109 7.69 18.98 0.85
CA ARG A 109 7.41 17.54 0.59
C ARG A 109 6.14 17.31 -0.23
N GLY A 110 5.22 18.30 -0.25
CA GLY A 110 3.96 18.19 -1.00
C GLY A 110 2.97 17.23 -0.35
N MET A 111 2.30 16.42 -1.18
CA MET A 111 1.22 15.53 -0.73
C MET A 111 1.76 14.35 0.08
N LEU A 112 1.12 14.09 1.23
CA LEU A 112 1.46 12.98 2.15
C LEU A 112 0.51 11.79 1.99
N GLY A 113 -0.46 11.86 1.05
CA GLY A 113 -1.44 10.82 0.80
C GLY A 113 -2.59 10.79 1.81
N PHE A 114 -3.40 9.73 1.71
CA PHE A 114 -4.53 9.49 2.63
C PHE A 114 -4.05 8.78 3.89
N ARG A 115 -4.66 9.13 5.04
CA ARG A 115 -4.50 8.36 6.28
C ARG A 115 -5.18 7.00 6.19
N THR A 116 -6.35 6.93 5.53
CA THR A 116 -7.14 5.70 5.44
C THR A 116 -7.77 5.56 4.06
N ILE A 117 -7.71 4.34 3.51
CA ILE A 117 -8.48 3.93 2.34
C ILE A 117 -9.32 2.72 2.73
N THR A 118 -10.61 2.76 2.42
CA THR A 118 -11.57 1.69 2.66
C THR A 118 -12.17 1.24 1.34
N ALA A 119 -12.14 -0.05 1.06
CA ALA A 119 -12.82 -0.69 -0.07
C ALA A 119 -13.90 -1.62 0.47
N THR A 120 -15.11 -1.52 -0.07
CA THR A 120 -16.24 -2.37 0.30
C THR A 120 -16.72 -3.14 -0.92
N ASP A 121 -16.88 -4.44 -0.77
CA ASP A 121 -17.59 -5.29 -1.69
C ASP A 121 -19.08 -5.32 -1.30
N PRO A 122 -19.99 -4.68 -2.07
CA PRO A 122 -21.41 -4.64 -1.72
C PRO A 122 -22.12 -6.00 -1.82
N GLN A 123 -21.57 -6.95 -2.58
CA GLN A 123 -22.18 -8.28 -2.76
C GLN A 123 -21.96 -9.16 -1.53
N THR A 124 -20.75 -9.14 -0.96
CA THR A 124 -20.39 -9.93 0.23
C THR A 124 -20.51 -9.13 1.52
N GLY A 125 -20.55 -7.80 1.43
CA GLY A 125 -20.48 -6.88 2.56
C GLY A 125 -19.09 -6.84 3.22
N ILE A 126 -18.08 -7.44 2.60
CA ILE A 126 -16.71 -7.42 3.13
C ILE A 126 -16.12 -6.02 2.96
N VAL A 127 -15.59 -5.49 4.05
CA VAL A 127 -14.91 -4.19 4.12
C VAL A 127 -13.42 -4.44 4.34
N SER A 128 -12.59 -3.96 3.40
CA SER A 128 -11.13 -3.92 3.51
C SER A 128 -10.70 -2.48 3.84
N ARG A 129 -10.00 -2.29 4.95
CA ARG A 129 -9.52 -0.98 5.39
C ARG A 129 -8.02 -1.01 5.59
N THR A 130 -7.33 0.00 5.04
CA THR A 130 -5.88 0.17 5.21
C THR A 130 -5.59 1.56 5.76
N GLU A 131 -4.73 1.62 6.78
CA GLU A 131 -4.20 2.85 7.36
C GLU A 131 -2.74 3.04 6.93
N TYR A 132 -2.36 4.30 6.66
CA TYR A 132 -1.05 4.65 6.12
C TYR A 132 -0.33 5.67 7.00
N ARG A 133 1.00 5.60 7.00
CA ARG A 133 1.88 6.65 7.53
C ARG A 133 1.83 7.88 6.62
N GLN A 134 1.88 9.06 7.25
CA GLN A 134 1.92 10.35 6.57
C GLN A 134 3.14 11.18 6.99
N ASP A 135 4.07 10.59 7.72
CA ASP A 135 5.30 11.22 8.19
C ASP A 135 6.52 10.72 7.40
N TYR A 136 7.47 11.59 7.18
CA TYR A 136 8.73 11.25 6.49
C TYR A 136 9.66 10.45 7.40
N PRO A 137 10.32 9.39 6.91
CA PRO A 137 10.40 8.91 5.53
C PRO A 137 9.37 7.80 5.18
N PHE A 138 8.33 7.64 5.96
CA PHE A 138 7.41 6.50 5.89
C PHE A 138 6.11 6.82 5.14
N ILE A 139 6.06 7.93 4.40
CA ILE A 139 4.86 8.38 3.66
C ILE A 139 4.31 7.25 2.78
N GLY A 140 3.00 6.97 2.90
CA GLY A 140 2.30 5.95 2.11
C GLY A 140 2.53 4.50 2.54
N MET A 141 3.32 4.25 3.60
CA MET A 141 3.53 2.90 4.11
C MET A 141 2.35 2.43 4.96
N PRO A 142 1.74 1.25 4.67
CA PRO A 142 0.57 0.76 5.40
C PRO A 142 0.95 0.27 6.80
N THR A 143 0.31 0.81 7.84
CA THR A 143 0.52 0.41 9.25
C THR A 143 -0.45 -0.65 9.73
N LEU A 144 -1.68 -0.60 9.22
CA LEU A 144 -2.75 -1.50 9.59
C LEU A 144 -3.58 -1.83 8.35
N SER A 145 -3.81 -3.12 8.12
CA SER A 145 -4.78 -3.59 7.13
C SER A 145 -5.74 -4.56 7.80
N THR A 146 -7.03 -4.34 7.65
CA THR A 146 -8.09 -5.20 8.19
C THR A 146 -9.09 -5.60 7.11
N LYS A 147 -9.67 -6.79 7.26
CA LYS A 147 -10.90 -7.19 6.55
C LYS A 147 -11.95 -7.55 7.58
N THR A 148 -13.15 -7.01 7.41
CA THR A 148 -14.29 -7.28 8.28
C THR A 148 -15.51 -7.70 7.46
N THR A 149 -16.40 -8.47 8.07
CA THR A 149 -17.74 -8.72 7.52
C THR A 149 -18.60 -7.46 7.61
N ALA A 150 -19.77 -7.46 6.96
CA ALA A 150 -20.78 -6.41 7.09
C ALA A 150 -21.24 -6.19 8.56
N SER A 151 -21.23 -7.25 9.38
CA SER A 151 -21.56 -7.20 10.81
C SER A 151 -20.41 -6.71 11.70
N GLY A 152 -19.23 -6.37 11.10
CA GLY A 152 -18.06 -5.87 11.83
C GLY A 152 -17.16 -6.97 12.42
N VAL A 153 -17.39 -8.25 12.12
CA VAL A 153 -16.49 -9.33 12.55
C VAL A 153 -15.20 -9.25 11.75
N GLU A 154 -14.07 -9.11 12.45
CA GLU A 154 -12.75 -9.09 11.83
C GLU A 154 -12.36 -10.47 11.31
N LEU A 155 -12.07 -10.56 10.00
CA LEU A 155 -11.63 -11.77 9.29
C LEU A 155 -10.12 -11.84 9.16
N SER A 156 -9.46 -10.70 8.97
CA SER A 156 -8.00 -10.64 8.94
C SER A 156 -7.50 -9.29 9.43
N ARG A 157 -6.29 -9.32 9.99
CA ARG A 157 -5.58 -8.16 10.49
C ARG A 157 -4.10 -8.30 10.20
N THR A 158 -3.49 -7.27 9.63
CA THR A 158 -2.04 -7.16 9.46
C THR A 158 -1.58 -5.84 10.05
N GLU A 159 -0.63 -5.90 10.96
CA GLU A 159 0.02 -4.75 11.61
C GLU A 159 1.47 -4.68 11.17
N ASN A 160 1.92 -3.50 10.77
CA ASN A 160 3.27 -3.25 10.29
C ASN A 160 3.95 -2.18 11.15
N THR A 161 5.19 -2.45 11.54
CA THR A 161 6.07 -1.49 12.18
C THR A 161 7.27 -1.23 11.27
N TYR A 162 7.53 0.06 11.02
CA TYR A 162 8.64 0.49 10.18
C TYR A 162 9.76 1.08 11.00
N ALA A 163 10.98 0.87 10.55
CA ALA A 163 12.19 1.52 11.05
C ALA A 163 12.97 2.14 9.89
N GLN A 164 14.00 2.89 10.19
CA GLN A 164 14.90 3.47 9.19
C GLN A 164 16.35 3.20 9.54
N LYS A 165 17.17 3.00 8.51
CA LYS A 165 18.63 2.97 8.58
C LYS A 165 19.16 4.18 7.84
N VAL A 166 20.21 4.83 8.39
CA VAL A 166 20.99 5.82 7.64
C VAL A 166 22.01 5.05 6.83
N ILE A 167 21.99 5.24 5.52
CA ILE A 167 22.93 4.60 4.60
C ILE A 167 24.14 5.53 4.34
N PRO A 168 25.28 5.00 3.82
CA PRO A 168 26.39 5.82 3.40
C PRO A 168 25.95 6.96 2.47
N GLY A 169 26.42 8.18 2.75
CA GLY A 169 25.97 9.39 2.05
C GLY A 169 24.79 10.13 2.72
N GLY A 170 24.31 9.65 3.89
CA GLY A 170 23.28 10.32 4.72
C GLY A 170 21.84 10.11 4.27
N GLY A 171 21.62 9.27 3.25
CA GLY A 171 20.27 8.87 2.83
C GLY A 171 19.54 8.07 3.91
N LYS A 172 18.21 8.17 3.95
CA LYS A 172 17.36 7.37 4.82
C LYS A 172 16.79 6.20 4.05
N PHE A 173 16.99 4.98 4.57
CA PHE A 173 16.41 3.75 4.06
C PHE A 173 15.30 3.29 5.03
N PRO A 174 14.02 3.57 4.73
CA PRO A 174 12.91 3.04 5.51
C PRO A 174 12.66 1.57 5.14
N TYR A 175 12.38 0.75 6.13
CA TYR A 175 12.11 -0.67 5.93
C TYR A 175 11.02 -1.18 6.90
N LEU A 176 10.36 -2.26 6.51
CA LEU A 176 9.45 -3.00 7.37
C LEU A 176 10.27 -3.77 8.40
N ALA A 177 10.27 -3.33 9.65
CA ALA A 177 11.01 -3.97 10.73
C ALA A 177 10.25 -5.18 11.29
N TYR A 178 8.93 -5.05 11.41
CA TYR A 178 8.07 -6.08 11.97
C TYR A 178 6.71 -6.08 11.28
N THR A 179 6.16 -7.27 11.07
CA THR A 179 4.77 -7.46 10.68
C THR A 179 4.15 -8.59 11.48
N LYS A 180 2.88 -8.43 11.85
CA LYS A 180 2.04 -9.47 12.43
C LYS A 180 0.79 -9.61 11.58
N SER A 181 0.52 -10.84 11.12
CA SER A 181 -0.66 -11.17 10.33
C SER A 181 -1.45 -12.26 11.00
N GLN A 182 -2.75 -12.04 11.14
CA GLN A 182 -3.70 -13.00 11.69
C GLN A 182 -4.94 -13.06 10.81
N SER A 183 -5.47 -14.27 10.63
CA SER A 183 -6.74 -14.51 9.95
C SER A 183 -7.67 -15.30 10.85
N LYS A 184 -8.98 -15.17 10.58
CA LYS A 184 -10.03 -15.98 11.20
C LYS A 184 -10.82 -16.66 10.09
N ASP A 185 -11.35 -17.81 10.40
CA ASP A 185 -12.34 -18.45 9.55
C ASP A 185 -13.67 -17.67 9.60
N LEU A 186 -14.54 -17.89 8.63
CA LEU A 186 -15.85 -17.22 8.54
C LEU A 186 -16.75 -17.50 9.76
N ASN A 187 -16.55 -18.63 10.44
CA ASN A 187 -17.20 -18.96 11.71
C ASN A 187 -16.61 -18.24 12.93
N GLY A 188 -15.55 -17.39 12.72
CA GLY A 188 -14.84 -16.66 13.75
C GLY A 188 -13.72 -17.42 14.44
N ALA A 189 -13.45 -18.68 14.05
CA ALA A 189 -12.33 -19.45 14.58
C ALA A 189 -11.01 -18.77 14.22
N VAL A 190 -10.14 -18.57 15.21
CA VAL A 190 -8.84 -17.90 15.05
C VAL A 190 -7.84 -18.90 14.45
N LEU A 191 -7.25 -18.52 13.33
CA LEU A 191 -6.15 -19.26 12.71
C LEU A 191 -4.81 -18.83 13.33
N PRO A 192 -3.75 -19.64 13.24
CA PRO A 192 -2.44 -19.24 13.71
C PRO A 192 -1.99 -17.90 13.12
N PHE A 193 -1.47 -17.01 13.95
CA PHE A 193 -0.86 -15.76 13.46
C PHE A 193 0.60 -16.02 13.06
N THR A 194 1.08 -15.20 12.15
CA THR A 194 2.49 -15.16 11.73
C THR A 194 3.09 -13.81 12.10
N GLU A 195 4.26 -13.82 12.71
CA GLU A 195 5.08 -12.66 13.00
C GLU A 195 6.39 -12.76 12.23
N THR A 196 6.80 -11.66 11.59
CA THR A 196 8.06 -11.56 10.85
C THR A 196 8.86 -10.37 11.35
N TRP A 197 10.13 -10.60 11.69
CA TRP A 197 11.09 -9.57 12.02
C TRP A 197 12.16 -9.52 10.93
N ASN A 198 12.37 -8.36 10.32
CA ASN A 198 13.53 -8.05 9.48
C ASN A 198 14.55 -7.36 10.37
N GLU A 199 15.48 -8.14 10.92
CA GLU A 199 16.30 -7.72 12.05
C GLU A 199 17.51 -6.88 11.64
N THR A 200 18.20 -7.30 10.57
CA THR A 200 19.43 -6.64 10.12
C THR A 200 19.47 -6.51 8.60
N PHE A 201 20.17 -5.46 8.16
CA PHE A 201 20.37 -5.14 6.74
C PHE A 201 21.84 -4.77 6.50
N ASP A 202 22.35 -5.07 5.31
CA ASP A 202 23.63 -4.52 4.86
C ASP A 202 23.50 -3.02 4.52
N ASP A 203 24.59 -2.40 4.06
CA ASP A 203 24.61 -0.96 3.74
C ASP A 203 23.83 -0.63 2.44
N TRP A 204 23.43 -1.62 1.70
CA TRP A 204 22.68 -1.51 0.45
C TRP A 204 21.18 -1.81 0.61
N GLY A 205 20.74 -2.10 1.84
CA GLY A 205 19.34 -2.39 2.15
C GLY A 205 18.92 -3.84 1.94
N ASN A 206 19.85 -4.77 1.74
CA ASN A 206 19.54 -6.19 1.66
C ASN A 206 19.35 -6.78 3.06
N ALA A 207 18.23 -7.50 3.29
CA ALA A 207 17.95 -8.12 4.58
C ALA A 207 18.91 -9.29 4.85
N THR A 208 19.76 -9.14 5.87
CA THR A 208 20.77 -10.16 6.23
C THR A 208 20.28 -11.13 7.30
N LYS A 209 19.31 -10.74 8.12
CA LYS A 209 18.69 -11.61 9.12
C LYS A 209 17.19 -11.40 9.20
N ILE A 210 16.43 -12.48 9.06
CA ILE A 210 14.97 -12.48 9.12
C ILE A 210 14.54 -13.60 10.06
N THR A 211 13.60 -13.30 10.97
CA THR A 211 12.97 -14.32 11.82
C THR A 211 11.46 -14.32 11.56
N VAL A 212 10.90 -15.51 11.37
CA VAL A 212 9.47 -15.74 11.24
C VAL A 212 9.04 -16.68 12.35
N LYS A 213 7.98 -16.30 13.07
CA LYS A 213 7.34 -17.15 14.08
C LYS A 213 5.85 -17.28 13.80
N THR A 214 5.32 -18.47 14.05
CA THR A 214 3.89 -18.72 14.02
C THR A 214 3.38 -19.11 15.41
N SER A 215 2.13 -18.79 15.73
CA SER A 215 1.59 -19.03 17.08
C SER A 215 1.39 -20.50 17.41
N ASP A 216 1.48 -21.40 16.42
CA ASP A 216 1.49 -22.85 16.60
C ASP A 216 2.90 -23.42 16.85
N GLY A 217 3.88 -22.54 17.11
CA GLY A 217 5.20 -22.89 17.62
C GLY A 217 6.30 -23.05 16.58
N PHE A 218 6.04 -22.81 15.29
CA PHE A 218 7.11 -22.84 14.29
C PHE A 218 7.94 -21.56 14.36
N THR A 219 9.26 -21.73 14.27
CA THR A 219 10.20 -20.61 14.10
C THR A 219 11.14 -20.91 12.95
N THR A 220 11.30 -19.92 12.07
CA THR A 220 12.25 -19.97 10.96
C THR A 220 13.21 -18.78 11.09
N TRP A 221 14.50 -19.06 11.03
CA TRP A 221 15.55 -18.04 10.95
C TRP A 221 16.20 -18.11 9.57
N THR A 222 16.32 -16.98 8.90
CA THR A 222 17.03 -16.86 7.63
C THR A 222 18.21 -15.92 7.81
N ASN A 223 19.42 -16.37 7.49
CA ASN A 223 20.64 -15.58 7.45
C ASN A 223 21.12 -15.53 6.00
N ASN A 224 21.28 -14.32 5.47
CA ASN A 224 21.69 -14.07 4.10
C ASN A 224 23.03 -13.34 4.06
N THR A 225 23.87 -13.71 3.10
CA THR A 225 25.09 -12.98 2.77
C THR A 225 25.01 -12.49 1.34
N TYR A 226 25.36 -11.21 1.12
CA TYR A 226 25.31 -10.58 -0.18
C TYR A 226 26.68 -10.09 -0.62
N THR A 227 26.88 -10.05 -1.93
CA THR A 227 27.99 -9.35 -2.56
C THR A 227 27.48 -8.16 -3.34
N ASN A 228 28.12 -7.01 -3.09
CA ASN A 228 27.79 -5.73 -3.70
C ASN A 228 29.02 -5.15 -4.41
N ASP A 229 28.96 -4.99 -5.73
CA ASP A 229 30.00 -4.33 -6.54
C ASP A 229 29.50 -2.96 -6.95
N ALA A 230 29.89 -1.94 -6.18
CA ALA A 230 29.50 -0.54 -6.43
C ALA A 230 30.12 0.02 -7.72
N THR A 231 31.26 -0.51 -8.18
CA THR A 231 31.92 -0.04 -9.40
C THR A 231 31.15 -0.43 -10.66
N LYS A 232 30.63 -1.65 -10.68
CA LYS A 232 29.83 -2.19 -11.79
C LYS A 232 28.34 -2.01 -11.55
N TRP A 233 27.94 -1.48 -10.39
CA TRP A 233 26.56 -1.34 -9.93
C TRP A 233 25.81 -2.70 -9.91
N LEU A 234 26.55 -3.77 -9.56
CA LEU A 234 25.99 -5.12 -9.40
C LEU A 234 25.70 -5.37 -7.92
N LEU A 235 24.54 -4.89 -7.44
CA LEU A 235 24.17 -4.88 -6.03
C LEU A 235 23.20 -6.01 -5.68
N GLY A 236 23.15 -6.38 -4.39
CA GLY A 236 22.17 -7.30 -3.84
C GLY A 236 22.30 -8.76 -4.30
N ARG A 237 23.47 -9.18 -4.78
CA ARG A 237 23.67 -10.57 -5.20
C ARG A 237 23.83 -11.47 -3.98
N LEU A 238 22.81 -12.32 -3.74
CA LEU A 238 22.79 -13.29 -2.65
C LEU A 238 23.85 -14.36 -2.91
N THR A 239 24.88 -14.44 -2.08
CA THR A 239 25.94 -15.46 -2.21
C THR A 239 25.72 -16.67 -1.32
N ARG A 240 25.00 -16.49 -0.23
CA ARG A 240 24.66 -17.57 0.69
C ARG A 240 23.34 -17.30 1.40
N ALA A 241 22.50 -18.31 1.54
CA ALA A 241 21.31 -18.30 2.36
C ALA A 241 21.32 -19.51 3.28
N THR A 242 21.19 -19.28 4.59
CA THR A 242 21.05 -20.36 5.59
C THR A 242 19.70 -20.21 6.25
N VAL A 243 18.85 -21.23 6.14
CA VAL A 243 17.52 -21.30 6.75
C VAL A 243 17.52 -22.37 7.81
N ALA A 244 17.25 -21.96 9.05
CA ALA A 244 17.09 -22.86 10.19
C ALA A 244 15.62 -22.87 10.62
N LYS A 245 15.06 -24.04 10.90
CA LYS A 245 13.67 -24.24 11.32
C LYS A 245 13.60 -25.07 12.59
N SER A 246 12.71 -24.69 13.49
CA SER A 246 12.39 -25.41 14.72
C SER A 246 10.89 -25.37 14.99
N ILE A 247 10.38 -26.36 15.71
CA ILE A 247 9.03 -26.39 16.26
C ILE A 247 9.11 -26.46 17.79
N ASN A 248 8.39 -25.60 18.48
CA ASN A 248 8.30 -25.55 19.95
C ASN A 248 9.66 -25.55 20.68
N GLY A 249 10.70 -24.93 20.06
CA GLY A 249 12.05 -24.91 20.62
C GLY A 249 12.78 -26.27 20.58
N GLY A 250 12.25 -27.26 19.85
CA GLY A 250 12.89 -28.56 19.64
C GLY A 250 14.10 -28.49 18.71
N ALA A 251 14.53 -29.67 18.22
CA ALA A 251 15.69 -29.76 17.35
C ALA A 251 15.58 -28.89 16.11
N THR A 252 16.65 -28.15 15.80
CA THR A 252 16.72 -27.25 14.65
C THR A 252 17.18 -28.02 13.41
N GLN A 253 16.43 -27.87 12.32
CA GLN A 253 16.84 -28.33 11.00
C GLN A 253 17.38 -27.16 10.21
N THR A 254 18.57 -27.26 9.67
CA THR A 254 19.23 -26.21 8.91
C THR A 254 19.45 -26.65 7.47
N ARG A 255 19.24 -25.75 6.54
CA ARG A 255 19.53 -25.89 5.11
C ARG A 255 20.30 -24.67 4.63
N THR A 256 21.32 -24.93 3.81
CA THR A 256 22.15 -23.86 3.24
C THR A 256 22.19 -23.99 1.73
N SER A 257 22.09 -22.86 1.03
CA SER A 257 22.36 -22.71 -0.39
C SER A 257 23.44 -21.67 -0.61
N ALA A 258 24.33 -21.92 -1.57
CA ALA A 258 25.33 -20.97 -2.03
C ALA A 258 25.10 -20.65 -3.51
N PHE A 259 25.44 -19.42 -3.90
CA PHE A 259 25.18 -18.89 -5.23
C PHE A 259 26.45 -18.24 -5.80
N ALA A 260 26.79 -18.55 -7.05
CA ALA A 260 27.89 -17.93 -7.75
C ALA A 260 27.37 -17.12 -8.95
N TYR A 261 28.07 -16.05 -9.26
CA TYR A 261 27.67 -15.12 -10.30
C TYR A 261 28.80 -14.84 -11.26
N HIS A 262 28.47 -14.62 -12.54
CA HIS A 262 29.45 -14.19 -13.54
C HIS A 262 29.96 -12.79 -13.19
N ALA A 263 31.29 -12.66 -13.09
CA ALA A 263 31.97 -11.49 -12.54
C ALA A 263 31.71 -10.18 -13.31
N THR A 264 31.38 -10.25 -14.60
CA THR A 264 31.14 -9.08 -15.44
C THR A 264 29.67 -8.77 -15.63
N THR A 265 28.83 -9.79 -15.84
CA THR A 265 27.40 -9.60 -16.16
C THR A 265 26.52 -9.63 -14.93
N GLY A 266 26.98 -10.17 -13.79
CA GLY A 266 26.20 -10.36 -12.59
C GLY A 266 25.13 -11.47 -12.69
N LEU A 267 25.07 -12.23 -13.79
CA LEU A 267 24.14 -13.31 -13.97
C LEU A 267 24.50 -14.50 -13.05
N LEU A 268 23.50 -15.17 -12.49
CA LEU A 268 23.68 -16.40 -11.70
C LEU A 268 24.27 -17.47 -12.60
N THR A 269 25.37 -18.09 -12.16
CA THR A 269 26.06 -19.17 -12.89
C THR A 269 25.97 -20.51 -12.20
N GLN A 270 25.77 -20.53 -10.87
CA GLN A 270 25.71 -21.74 -10.10
C GLN A 270 24.86 -21.55 -8.84
N GLU A 271 24.07 -22.55 -8.51
CA GLU A 271 23.49 -22.78 -7.21
C GLU A 271 24.04 -24.10 -6.65
N THR A 272 24.45 -24.11 -5.39
CA THR A 272 24.93 -25.30 -4.68
C THR A 272 24.08 -25.48 -3.43
N VAL A 273 23.39 -26.60 -3.34
CA VAL A 273 22.60 -26.98 -2.16
C VAL A 273 23.53 -27.71 -1.18
N GLU A 274 23.45 -27.37 0.10
CA GLU A 274 24.30 -27.91 1.17
C GLU A 274 25.80 -27.81 0.82
N PRO A 275 26.35 -26.61 0.54
CA PRO A 275 27.73 -26.46 0.06
C PRO A 275 28.80 -26.89 1.05
N ASP A 276 28.44 -27.11 2.33
CA ASP A 276 29.34 -27.51 3.41
C ASP A 276 29.26 -29.04 3.68
N GLN A 277 28.43 -29.76 2.94
CA GLN A 277 28.33 -31.21 3.03
C GLN A 277 29.18 -31.85 1.92
N PRO A 278 29.83 -33.00 2.18
CA PRO A 278 30.62 -33.68 1.18
C PRO A 278 29.77 -34.29 0.05
#